data_5755ac3c7000df8a5d08e7538e0d3bc9
#
_entry.id   5755ac3c7000df8a5d08e7538e0d3bc9
#
_cell.length_a   1.000
_cell.length_b   1.000
_cell.length_c   1.000
_cell.angle_alpha   90.00
_cell.angle_beta   90.00
_cell.angle_gamma   90.00
#
_symmetry.space_group_name_H-M   'P 1'
#
loop_
_entity.id
_entity.type
_entity.pdbx_description
1 polymer ?
#
loop_
_entity_poly.entity_id
_entity_poly.type
_entity_poly.pdbx_seq_one_letter_code
_entity_poly.pdbx_strand_id
1 'polypeptide(L)'
;MTNRLGIENLTHMGMPPVELVKCVAELGCVGISGALTPMPLAMFGYPDFHPYPAWSLADDANLRREMKAALADTGVKIELGEGFRAGADRDVADYAAGLDIMAELGAVRINAVSMEPSLERTHDQLAQLADMVIARGMLFTIEFAPMNTINNLASALDAIAHIGKGRARVLIDAMHTFRSGGTVADIKALDPDVIGYAQLCDAPMVAPDGVPYFKEATCGRMVPGTGEFPLAEWIVALPADLPMGIEVPMLNAMVAGLSPREHMANVVKAARELGA
;
A
#
# COMPACT_ATOMS: atom_id res chain seq x y z
N MET A 1 11.14 15.07 -14.30
CA MET A 1 11.06 14.09 -13.21
C MET A 1 10.49 12.82 -13.80
N THR A 2 10.98 11.65 -13.39
CA THR A 2 10.44 10.35 -13.83
C THR A 2 9.05 10.20 -13.22
N ASN A 3 8.06 9.80 -14.02
CA ASN A 3 6.73 9.52 -13.51
C ASN A 3 6.81 8.25 -12.62
N ARG A 4 6.44 8.37 -11.36
CA ARG A 4 6.55 7.30 -10.34
C ARG A 4 5.27 7.05 -9.55
N LEU A 5 4.19 7.79 -9.91
CA LEU A 5 2.93 7.73 -9.18
C LEU A 5 2.13 6.48 -9.52
N GLY A 6 1.58 5.87 -8.48
CA GLY A 6 0.62 4.79 -8.53
C GLY A 6 -0.63 5.11 -7.69
N ILE A 7 -1.64 4.26 -7.80
CA ILE A 7 -2.87 4.31 -7.00
C ILE A 7 -2.96 3.07 -6.12
N GLU A 8 -3.16 3.29 -4.82
CA GLU A 8 -3.29 2.24 -3.83
C GLU A 8 -4.71 1.69 -3.72
N ASN A 9 -4.79 0.43 -3.29
CA ASN A 9 -6.03 -0.35 -3.22
C ASN A 9 -7.11 0.32 -2.37
N LEU A 10 -6.74 0.93 -1.24
CA LEU A 10 -7.69 1.63 -0.37
C LEU A 10 -8.23 2.94 -0.98
N THR A 11 -7.54 3.53 -1.95
CA THR A 11 -7.98 4.78 -2.59
C THR A 11 -9.19 4.57 -3.48
N HIS A 12 -9.32 3.42 -4.14
CA HIS A 12 -10.43 3.14 -5.07
C HIS A 12 -11.51 2.19 -4.50
N MET A 13 -11.32 1.67 -3.28
CA MET A 13 -12.29 0.84 -2.54
C MET A 13 -12.87 -0.34 -3.33
N GLY A 14 -12.00 -1.10 -4.01
CA GLY A 14 -12.37 -2.37 -4.63
C GLY A 14 -12.79 -2.30 -6.11
N MET A 15 -12.38 -1.26 -6.84
CA MET A 15 -12.58 -1.21 -8.30
C MET A 15 -12.07 -2.50 -8.97
N PRO A 16 -12.82 -3.07 -9.95
CA PRO A 16 -12.37 -4.26 -10.68
C PRO A 16 -10.99 -4.05 -11.34
N PRO A 17 -10.10 -5.05 -11.32
CA PRO A 17 -8.68 -4.85 -11.64
C PRO A 17 -8.42 -4.34 -13.06
N VAL A 18 -9.18 -4.81 -14.05
CA VAL A 18 -9.04 -4.34 -15.45
C VAL A 18 -9.47 -2.88 -15.60
N GLU A 19 -10.55 -2.49 -14.92
CA GLU A 19 -11.04 -1.11 -14.90
C GLU A 19 -10.03 -0.20 -14.19
N LEU A 20 -9.48 -0.64 -13.06
CA LEU A 20 -8.45 0.08 -12.32
C LEU A 20 -7.23 0.36 -13.20
N VAL A 21 -6.67 -0.66 -13.87
CA VAL A 21 -5.50 -0.51 -14.74
C VAL A 21 -5.75 0.55 -15.82
N LYS A 22 -6.90 0.50 -16.49
CA LYS A 22 -7.27 1.49 -17.52
C LYS A 22 -7.44 2.89 -16.95
N CYS A 23 -8.13 3.01 -15.81
CA CYS A 23 -8.34 4.30 -15.14
C CYS A 23 -7.00 4.94 -14.71
N VAL A 24 -6.09 4.15 -14.16
CA VAL A 24 -4.76 4.61 -13.71
C VAL A 24 -3.91 5.07 -14.91
N ALA A 25 -3.98 4.36 -16.04
CA ALA A 25 -3.34 4.77 -17.28
C ALA A 25 -3.92 6.09 -17.82
N GLU A 26 -5.25 6.24 -17.83
CA GLU A 26 -5.93 7.49 -18.24
C GLU A 26 -5.53 8.68 -17.37
N LEU A 27 -5.28 8.45 -16.07
CA LEU A 27 -4.78 9.46 -15.16
C LEU A 27 -3.27 9.74 -15.33
N GLY A 28 -2.60 9.00 -16.22
CA GLY A 28 -1.17 9.14 -16.48
C GLY A 28 -0.31 8.66 -15.31
N CYS A 29 -0.80 7.77 -14.47
CA CYS A 29 -0.02 7.06 -13.44
C CYS A 29 0.57 5.78 -14.03
N VAL A 30 1.62 5.23 -13.39
CA VAL A 30 2.39 4.11 -13.92
C VAL A 30 2.29 2.84 -13.07
N GLY A 31 1.67 2.92 -11.90
CA GLY A 31 1.58 1.82 -10.97
C GLY A 31 0.24 1.70 -10.26
N ILE A 32 -0.03 0.50 -9.78
CA ILE A 32 -1.14 0.18 -8.88
C ILE A 32 -0.62 -0.64 -7.70
N SER A 33 -1.29 -0.57 -6.55
CA SER A 33 -1.29 -1.72 -5.66
C SER A 33 -2.42 -2.67 -6.03
N GLY A 34 -2.18 -3.96 -5.90
CA GLY A 34 -3.11 -5.01 -6.27
C GLY A 34 -3.34 -6.02 -5.14
N ALA A 35 -4.59 -6.40 -4.93
CA ALA A 35 -4.99 -7.50 -4.07
C ALA A 35 -5.64 -8.62 -4.89
N LEU A 36 -5.79 -9.81 -4.33
CA LEU A 36 -6.42 -10.94 -5.01
C LEU A 36 -7.95 -10.86 -5.05
N THR A 37 -8.53 -10.10 -4.11
CA THR A 37 -9.97 -9.84 -3.98
C THR A 37 -10.18 -8.42 -3.46
N PRO A 38 -11.35 -7.81 -3.66
CA PRO A 38 -11.64 -6.53 -3.04
C PRO A 38 -11.63 -6.65 -1.52
N MET A 39 -11.18 -5.60 -0.84
CA MET A 39 -11.23 -5.55 0.61
C MET A 39 -12.68 -5.52 1.11
N PRO A 40 -13.07 -6.36 2.08
CA PRO A 40 -14.44 -6.37 2.58
C PRO A 40 -14.74 -5.10 3.38
N LEU A 41 -15.62 -4.23 2.85
CA LEU A 41 -15.95 -2.94 3.47
C LEU A 41 -16.69 -3.05 4.80
N ALA A 42 -17.25 -4.24 5.10
CA ALA A 42 -17.80 -4.58 6.41
C ALA A 42 -16.81 -4.38 7.57
N MET A 43 -15.51 -4.64 7.35
CA MET A 43 -14.49 -4.44 8.37
C MET A 43 -14.28 -2.97 8.74
N PHE A 44 -14.67 -2.05 7.86
CA PHE A 44 -14.63 -0.59 8.10
C PHE A 44 -15.96 -0.04 8.62
N GLY A 45 -16.97 -0.92 8.87
CA GLY A 45 -18.30 -0.53 9.37
C GLY A 45 -19.33 -0.23 8.29
N TYR A 46 -19.08 -0.64 7.03
CA TYR A 46 -20.00 -0.43 5.90
C TYR A 46 -20.36 -1.75 5.20
N PRO A 47 -21.10 -2.68 5.89
CA PRO A 47 -21.39 -4.00 5.35
C PRO A 47 -22.29 -3.98 4.11
N ASP A 48 -23.12 -2.94 3.96
CA ASP A 48 -24.11 -2.82 2.87
C ASP A 48 -23.61 -1.90 1.72
N PHE A 49 -22.38 -1.36 1.82
CA PHE A 49 -21.83 -0.53 0.77
C PHE A 49 -21.00 -1.37 -0.21
N HIS A 50 -21.48 -1.48 -1.43
CA HIS A 50 -20.86 -2.27 -2.50
C HIS A 50 -20.73 -1.41 -3.76
N PRO A 51 -19.68 -0.56 -3.86
CA PRO A 51 -19.52 0.34 -5.01
C PRO A 51 -19.26 -0.41 -6.33
N TYR A 52 -18.83 -1.67 -6.23
CA TYR A 52 -18.50 -2.52 -7.38
C TYR A 52 -19.02 -3.95 -7.20
N PRO A 53 -19.25 -4.70 -8.30
CA PRO A 53 -19.49 -6.12 -8.23
C PRO A 53 -18.29 -6.88 -7.64
N ALA A 54 -18.55 -8.01 -6.98
CA ALA A 54 -17.49 -8.88 -6.46
C ALA A 54 -16.61 -9.42 -7.61
N TRP A 55 -15.32 -9.54 -7.36
CA TRP A 55 -14.35 -10.14 -8.26
C TRP A 55 -13.28 -10.90 -7.46
N SER A 56 -12.60 -11.84 -8.13
CA SER A 56 -11.52 -12.61 -7.51
C SER A 56 -10.47 -12.96 -8.55
N LEU A 57 -9.26 -12.43 -8.38
CA LEU A 57 -8.11 -12.87 -9.15
C LEU A 57 -7.63 -14.27 -8.72
N ALA A 58 -7.97 -14.71 -7.50
CA ALA A 58 -7.65 -16.04 -7.03
C ALA A 58 -8.44 -17.12 -7.79
N ASP A 59 -9.73 -16.88 -8.01
CA ASP A 59 -10.65 -17.90 -8.52
C ASP A 59 -10.94 -17.76 -10.02
N ASP A 60 -10.72 -16.57 -10.62
CA ASP A 60 -11.03 -16.29 -12.01
C ASP A 60 -9.79 -16.16 -12.90
N ALA A 61 -9.43 -17.26 -13.56
CA ALA A 61 -8.31 -17.29 -14.50
C ALA A 61 -8.55 -16.43 -15.77
N ASN A 62 -9.82 -16.19 -16.16
CA ASN A 62 -10.13 -15.30 -17.28
C ASN A 62 -9.82 -13.85 -16.89
N LEU A 63 -10.26 -13.43 -15.72
CA LEU A 63 -9.97 -12.10 -15.18
C LEU A 63 -8.46 -11.85 -15.07
N ARG A 64 -7.67 -12.86 -14.63
CA ARG A 64 -6.20 -12.74 -14.63
C ARG A 64 -5.62 -12.50 -16.04
N ARG A 65 -6.12 -13.23 -17.06
CA ARG A 65 -5.67 -13.01 -18.45
C ARG A 65 -6.03 -11.63 -18.96
N GLU A 66 -7.24 -11.15 -18.67
CA GLU A 66 -7.69 -9.81 -19.05
C GLU A 66 -6.86 -8.73 -18.35
N MET A 67 -6.56 -8.91 -17.06
CA MET A 67 -5.69 -7.99 -16.32
C MET A 67 -4.27 -7.96 -16.89
N LYS A 68 -3.68 -9.12 -17.21
CA LYS A 68 -2.36 -9.18 -17.86
C LYS A 68 -2.34 -8.45 -19.21
N ALA A 69 -3.38 -8.63 -20.01
CA ALA A 69 -3.51 -7.90 -21.28
C ALA A 69 -3.61 -6.38 -21.04
N ALA A 70 -4.44 -5.95 -20.10
CA ALA A 70 -4.58 -4.52 -19.77
C ALA A 70 -3.26 -3.90 -19.27
N LEU A 71 -2.51 -4.62 -18.40
CA LEU A 71 -1.18 -4.19 -17.94
C LEU A 71 -0.19 -4.06 -19.08
N ALA A 72 -0.17 -5.03 -20.02
CA ALA A 72 0.69 -5.01 -21.19
C ALA A 72 0.33 -3.87 -22.17
N ASP A 73 -0.97 -3.64 -22.40
CA ASP A 73 -1.47 -2.62 -23.32
C ASP A 73 -1.22 -1.19 -22.80
N THR A 74 -1.27 -0.98 -21.49
CA THR A 74 -1.15 0.34 -20.87
C THR A 74 0.26 0.66 -20.38
N GLY A 75 1.08 -0.36 -20.11
CA GLY A 75 2.38 -0.22 -19.46
C GLY A 75 2.29 0.04 -17.95
N VAL A 76 1.10 0.06 -17.36
CA VAL A 76 0.89 0.13 -15.90
C VAL A 76 1.43 -1.16 -15.25
N LYS A 77 2.04 -1.05 -14.07
CA LYS A 77 2.60 -2.17 -13.33
C LYS A 77 1.85 -2.40 -12.03
N ILE A 78 1.81 -3.63 -11.55
CA ILE A 78 1.50 -3.91 -10.16
C ILE A 78 2.78 -3.65 -9.37
N GLU A 79 2.92 -2.41 -8.89
CA GLU A 79 4.10 -1.99 -8.14
C GLU A 79 4.11 -2.58 -6.72
N LEU A 80 2.94 -2.88 -6.15
CA LEU A 80 2.78 -3.41 -4.81
C LEU A 80 1.68 -4.48 -4.76
N GLY A 81 2.00 -5.71 -4.36
CA GLY A 81 1.02 -6.75 -4.05
C GLY A 81 0.62 -6.67 -2.58
N GLU A 82 -0.68 -6.60 -2.33
CA GLU A 82 -1.28 -6.38 -1.01
C GLU A 82 -2.04 -7.60 -0.48
N GLY A 83 -2.35 -7.58 0.83
CA GLY A 83 -3.14 -8.63 1.49
C GLY A 83 -2.31 -9.70 2.18
N PHE A 84 -1.01 -9.49 2.35
CA PHE A 84 -0.10 -10.40 3.03
C PHE A 84 0.25 -9.86 4.43
N ARG A 85 0.31 -10.76 5.42
CA ARG A 85 0.60 -10.35 6.81
C ARG A 85 1.21 -11.49 7.63
N ALA A 86 2.02 -11.13 8.61
CA ALA A 86 2.29 -11.99 9.75
C ALA A 86 1.10 -11.92 10.72
N GLY A 87 0.56 -13.04 11.15
CA GLY A 87 -0.63 -13.08 12.00
C GLY A 87 -0.76 -14.37 12.80
N ALA A 88 -1.44 -14.30 13.95
CA ALA A 88 -1.64 -15.44 14.83
C ALA A 88 -2.68 -16.46 14.28
N ASP A 89 -3.53 -16.02 13.38
CA ASP A 89 -4.66 -16.78 12.81
C ASP A 89 -4.33 -17.50 11.50
N ARG A 90 -3.10 -17.36 10.98
CA ARG A 90 -2.68 -17.94 9.70
C ARG A 90 -1.19 -18.27 9.69
N ASP A 91 -0.84 -19.38 9.08
CA ASP A 91 0.54 -19.67 8.67
C ASP A 91 0.85 -18.91 7.38
N VAL A 92 2.00 -18.24 7.32
CA VAL A 92 2.43 -17.53 6.11
C VAL A 92 2.66 -18.46 4.92
N ALA A 93 2.90 -19.77 5.14
CA ALA A 93 2.96 -20.77 4.09
C ALA A 93 1.65 -20.86 3.27
N ASP A 94 0.52 -20.54 3.87
CA ASP A 94 -0.80 -20.53 3.20
C ASP A 94 -0.91 -19.46 2.10
N TYR A 95 0.01 -18.50 2.07
CA TYR A 95 0.06 -17.49 1.01
C TYR A 95 0.70 -17.99 -0.31
N ALA A 96 1.24 -19.21 -0.36
CA ALA A 96 1.98 -19.71 -1.52
C ALA A 96 1.20 -19.53 -2.85
N ALA A 97 -0.06 -19.98 -2.90
CA ALA A 97 -0.90 -19.85 -4.10
C ALA A 97 -1.17 -18.36 -4.48
N GLY A 98 -1.39 -17.50 -3.49
CA GLY A 98 -1.58 -16.08 -3.72
C GLY A 98 -0.33 -15.40 -4.28
N LEU A 99 0.84 -15.76 -3.76
CA LEU A 99 2.13 -15.28 -4.26
C LEU A 99 2.42 -15.78 -5.68
N ASP A 100 2.03 -17.01 -6.03
CA ASP A 100 2.14 -17.54 -7.40
C ASP A 100 1.30 -16.70 -8.38
N ILE A 101 0.09 -16.32 -7.98
CA ILE A 101 -0.77 -15.45 -8.79
C ILE A 101 -0.19 -14.04 -8.93
N MET A 102 0.35 -13.45 -7.86
CA MET A 102 1.02 -12.15 -7.93
C MET A 102 2.23 -12.19 -8.87
N ALA A 103 3.03 -13.26 -8.82
CA ALA A 103 4.14 -13.46 -9.75
C ALA A 103 3.65 -13.68 -11.18
N GLU A 104 2.57 -14.46 -11.41
CA GLU A 104 1.92 -14.64 -12.71
C GLU A 104 1.48 -13.31 -13.31
N LEU A 105 0.94 -12.40 -12.49
CA LEU A 105 0.48 -11.07 -12.90
C LEU A 105 1.64 -10.07 -13.08
N GLY A 106 2.86 -10.44 -12.70
CA GLY A 106 4.05 -9.59 -12.83
C GLY A 106 4.18 -8.53 -11.75
N ALA A 107 3.67 -8.79 -10.55
CA ALA A 107 3.87 -7.89 -9.41
C ALA A 107 5.36 -7.68 -9.13
N VAL A 108 5.76 -6.41 -8.95
CA VAL A 108 7.17 -6.05 -8.73
C VAL A 108 7.59 -6.36 -7.30
N ARG A 109 6.72 -6.06 -6.33
CA ARG A 109 6.98 -6.30 -4.91
C ARG A 109 5.74 -6.73 -4.16
N ILE A 110 5.94 -7.34 -3.02
CA ILE A 110 4.90 -7.73 -2.07
C ILE A 110 5.10 -6.94 -0.79
N ASN A 111 4.02 -6.35 -0.30
CA ASN A 111 3.96 -5.70 1.00
C ASN A 111 3.44 -6.64 2.08
N ALA A 112 3.99 -6.55 3.28
CA ALA A 112 3.47 -7.26 4.45
C ALA A 112 3.35 -6.35 5.65
N VAL A 113 2.24 -6.52 6.37
CA VAL A 113 1.99 -5.93 7.69
C VAL A 113 2.11 -6.97 8.80
N SER A 114 2.20 -6.55 10.05
CA SER A 114 2.40 -7.43 11.21
C SER A 114 1.25 -7.33 12.20
N MET A 115 0.46 -8.40 12.31
CA MET A 115 -0.66 -8.53 13.25
C MET A 115 -0.47 -9.70 14.24
N GLU A 116 0.70 -10.34 14.23
CA GLU A 116 1.11 -11.35 15.19
C GLU A 116 1.57 -10.66 16.48
N PRO A 117 0.96 -10.92 17.66
CA PRO A 117 1.32 -10.22 18.90
C PRO A 117 2.74 -10.52 19.42
N SER A 118 3.29 -11.70 19.10
CA SER A 118 4.66 -12.06 19.47
C SER A 118 5.65 -11.45 18.50
N LEU A 119 6.57 -10.63 19.00
CA LEU A 119 7.61 -10.03 18.15
C LEU A 119 8.53 -11.08 17.52
N GLU A 120 8.92 -12.10 18.28
CA GLU A 120 9.75 -13.20 17.79
C GLU A 120 9.06 -13.93 16.62
N ARG A 121 7.80 -14.33 16.81
CA ARG A 121 7.02 -14.97 15.75
C ARG A 121 6.77 -14.06 14.56
N THR A 122 6.58 -12.75 14.80
CA THR A 122 6.48 -11.75 13.72
C THR A 122 7.73 -11.75 12.87
N HIS A 123 8.90 -11.70 13.49
CA HIS A 123 10.18 -11.72 12.76
C HIS A 123 10.36 -12.99 11.95
N ASP A 124 10.08 -14.16 12.54
CA ASP A 124 10.20 -15.46 11.86
C ASP A 124 9.22 -15.60 10.69
N GLN A 125 7.96 -15.19 10.87
CA GLN A 125 6.94 -15.21 9.82
C GLN A 125 7.29 -14.24 8.67
N LEU A 126 7.77 -13.04 8.98
CA LEU A 126 8.21 -12.08 7.96
C LEU A 126 9.45 -12.59 7.22
N ALA A 127 10.38 -13.27 7.89
CA ALA A 127 11.54 -13.89 7.25
C ALA A 127 11.13 -15.03 6.30
N GLN A 128 10.22 -15.90 6.73
CA GLN A 128 9.66 -16.96 5.88
C GLN A 128 8.91 -16.38 4.67
N LEU A 129 8.10 -15.35 4.87
CA LEU A 129 7.38 -14.68 3.78
C LEU A 129 8.34 -14.03 2.80
N ALA A 130 9.41 -13.37 3.28
CA ALA A 130 10.48 -12.83 2.44
C ALA A 130 11.11 -13.90 1.55
N ASP A 131 11.41 -15.09 2.11
CA ASP A 131 11.94 -16.22 1.32
C ASP A 131 10.98 -16.65 0.21
N MET A 132 9.69 -16.76 0.53
CA MET A 132 8.67 -17.16 -0.44
C MET A 132 8.49 -16.13 -1.57
N VAL A 133 8.57 -14.84 -1.25
CA VAL A 133 8.46 -13.72 -2.21
C VAL A 133 9.69 -13.68 -3.13
N ILE A 134 10.88 -13.72 -2.53
CA ILE A 134 12.17 -13.68 -3.27
C ILE A 134 12.32 -14.89 -4.19
N ALA A 135 11.92 -16.08 -3.75
CA ALA A 135 11.95 -17.29 -4.58
C ALA A 135 11.10 -17.18 -5.86
N ARG A 136 10.15 -16.23 -5.90
CA ARG A 136 9.30 -15.93 -7.06
C ARG A 136 9.79 -14.70 -7.87
N GLY A 137 10.95 -14.17 -7.55
CA GLY A 137 11.57 -13.06 -8.26
C GLY A 137 10.98 -11.68 -7.91
N MET A 138 10.18 -11.57 -6.86
CA MET A 138 9.60 -10.32 -6.39
C MET A 138 10.44 -9.71 -5.26
N LEU A 139 10.32 -8.40 -5.06
CA LEU A 139 10.88 -7.69 -3.92
C LEU A 139 9.93 -7.80 -2.71
N PHE A 140 10.49 -7.70 -1.51
CA PHE A 140 9.69 -7.74 -0.29
C PHE A 140 9.79 -6.43 0.49
N THR A 141 8.64 -5.90 0.91
CA THR A 141 8.55 -4.71 1.77
C THR A 141 7.76 -5.01 3.04
N ILE A 142 8.16 -4.32 4.11
CA ILE A 142 7.46 -4.34 5.41
C ILE A 142 6.90 -2.96 5.65
N GLU A 143 5.62 -2.90 5.95
CA GLU A 143 4.92 -1.71 6.35
C GLU A 143 4.71 -1.71 7.86
N PHE A 144 5.18 -0.65 8.51
CA PHE A 144 4.90 -0.40 9.93
C PHE A 144 3.65 0.48 10.09
N ALA A 145 2.91 0.26 11.16
CA ALA A 145 1.79 1.13 11.53
C ALA A 145 1.62 1.14 13.06
N PRO A 146 1.23 2.25 13.70
CA PRO A 146 1.13 2.37 15.16
C PRO A 146 0.35 1.26 15.86
N MET A 147 -0.59 0.62 15.17
CA MET A 147 -1.41 -0.46 15.72
C MET A 147 -0.83 -1.86 15.52
N ASN A 148 0.25 -2.00 14.75
CA ASN A 148 0.88 -3.27 14.40
C ASN A 148 1.98 -3.64 15.40
N THR A 149 2.44 -4.88 15.36
CA THR A 149 3.60 -5.35 16.15
C THR A 149 4.88 -4.65 15.69
N ILE A 150 5.05 -4.51 14.38
CA ILE A 150 6.03 -3.59 13.79
C ILE A 150 5.36 -2.22 13.71
N ASN A 151 5.56 -1.37 14.71
CA ASN A 151 4.73 -0.20 14.98
C ASN A 151 5.39 1.16 14.66
N ASN A 152 6.65 1.17 14.27
CA ASN A 152 7.40 2.36 13.91
C ASN A 152 8.60 2.01 13.02
N LEU A 153 9.28 3.04 12.52
CA LEU A 153 10.43 2.88 11.64
C LEU A 153 11.56 2.05 12.29
N ALA A 154 11.86 2.26 13.56
CA ALA A 154 12.93 1.52 14.25
C ALA A 154 12.62 0.01 14.28
N SER A 155 11.40 -0.37 14.67
CA SER A 155 10.98 -1.78 14.68
C SER A 155 10.94 -2.39 13.27
N ALA A 156 10.65 -1.61 12.23
CA ALA A 156 10.74 -2.08 10.85
C ALA A 156 12.19 -2.36 10.42
N LEU A 157 13.12 -1.50 10.81
CA LEU A 157 14.55 -1.72 10.54
C LEU A 157 15.09 -2.93 11.31
N ASP A 158 14.64 -3.16 12.54
CA ASP A 158 14.99 -4.35 13.33
C ASP A 158 14.48 -5.64 12.64
N ALA A 159 13.24 -5.64 12.15
CA ALA A 159 12.70 -6.75 11.38
C ALA A 159 13.50 -7.00 10.08
N ILE A 160 13.87 -5.96 9.35
CA ILE A 160 14.71 -6.06 8.15
C ILE A 160 16.09 -6.63 8.50
N ALA A 161 16.68 -6.21 9.61
CA ALA A 161 17.97 -6.74 10.07
C ALA A 161 17.88 -8.25 10.41
N HIS A 162 16.77 -8.69 11.03
CA HIS A 162 16.51 -10.11 11.32
C HIS A 162 16.38 -10.93 10.03
N ILE A 163 15.65 -10.45 9.04
CA ILE A 163 15.46 -11.11 7.72
C ILE A 163 16.80 -11.21 6.97
N GLY A 164 17.64 -10.21 7.11
CA GLY A 164 18.95 -10.12 6.47
C GLY A 164 19.04 -9.01 5.41
N LYS A 165 20.24 -8.43 5.34
CA LYS A 165 20.52 -7.27 4.49
C LYS A 165 20.14 -7.54 3.02
N GLY A 166 19.38 -6.61 2.42
CA GLY A 166 19.00 -6.64 1.01
C GLY A 166 17.84 -7.58 0.67
N ARG A 167 17.31 -8.32 1.64
CA ARG A 167 16.22 -9.28 1.42
C ARG A 167 14.83 -8.67 1.68
N ALA A 168 14.77 -7.61 2.46
CA ALA A 168 13.55 -6.84 2.70
C ALA A 168 13.89 -5.35 2.68
N ARG A 169 12.89 -4.52 2.43
CA ARG A 169 12.96 -3.06 2.49
C ARG A 169 11.77 -2.53 3.28
N VAL A 170 11.86 -1.30 3.76
CA VAL A 170 10.75 -0.64 4.44
C VAL A 170 9.83 0.04 3.41
N LEU A 171 8.52 -0.06 3.64
CA LEU A 171 7.52 0.80 3.03
C LEU A 171 7.32 2.02 3.94
N ILE A 172 7.47 3.21 3.39
CA ILE A 172 7.30 4.49 4.10
C ILE A 172 5.94 5.09 3.72
N ASP A 173 4.94 4.89 4.57
CA ASP A 173 3.66 5.59 4.48
C ASP A 173 3.73 6.90 5.26
N ALA A 174 3.21 7.99 4.69
CA ALA A 174 3.26 9.31 5.33
C ALA A 174 2.48 9.33 6.66
N MET A 175 1.25 8.79 6.70
CA MET A 175 0.46 8.77 7.93
C MET A 175 1.11 7.88 8.99
N HIS A 176 1.54 6.67 8.62
CA HIS A 176 2.17 5.76 9.56
C HIS A 176 3.47 6.34 10.12
N THR A 177 4.25 7.04 9.30
CA THR A 177 5.46 7.75 9.74
C THR A 177 5.14 8.77 10.82
N PHE A 178 4.27 9.73 10.54
CA PHE A 178 3.99 10.83 11.49
C PHE A 178 3.17 10.36 12.71
N ARG A 179 2.26 9.40 12.55
CA ARG A 179 1.48 8.84 13.68
C ARG A 179 2.30 7.94 14.62
N SER A 180 3.41 7.37 14.14
CA SER A 180 4.35 6.62 14.98
C SER A 180 5.45 7.49 15.63
N GLY A 181 5.37 8.81 15.47
CA GLY A 181 6.34 9.76 16.00
C GLY A 181 7.58 9.95 15.14
N GLY A 182 7.61 9.40 13.93
CA GLY A 182 8.67 9.61 12.95
C GLY A 182 8.65 11.01 12.36
N THR A 183 9.78 11.41 11.79
CA THR A 183 10.00 12.74 11.21
C THR A 183 10.62 12.64 9.81
N VAL A 184 10.60 13.75 9.08
CA VAL A 184 11.31 13.85 7.79
C VAL A 184 12.83 13.66 7.97
N ALA A 185 13.39 14.06 9.12
CA ALA A 185 14.81 13.87 9.43
C ALA A 185 15.17 12.38 9.57
N ASP A 186 14.29 11.57 10.14
CA ASP A 186 14.51 10.12 10.26
C ASP A 186 14.58 9.47 8.88
N ILE A 187 13.71 9.88 7.94
CA ILE A 187 13.73 9.37 6.56
C ILE A 187 15.03 9.79 5.85
N LYS A 188 15.45 11.04 5.98
CA LYS A 188 16.70 11.55 5.40
C LYS A 188 17.95 10.84 5.92
N ALA A 189 17.89 10.29 7.12
CA ALA A 189 18.99 9.55 7.75
C ALA A 189 19.09 8.09 7.28
N LEU A 190 18.09 7.57 6.56
CA LEU A 190 18.11 6.20 6.06
C LEU A 190 19.09 6.02 4.91
N ASP A 191 19.68 4.82 4.82
CA ASP A 191 20.27 4.36 3.59
C ASP A 191 19.16 4.25 2.51
N PRO A 192 19.28 4.94 1.36
CA PRO A 192 18.27 4.86 0.31
C PRO A 192 17.93 3.43 -0.13
N ASP A 193 18.90 2.51 -0.06
CA ASP A 193 18.71 1.11 -0.46
C ASP A 193 17.77 0.34 0.48
N VAL A 194 17.51 0.85 1.68
CA VAL A 194 16.56 0.20 2.62
C VAL A 194 15.12 0.60 2.36
N ILE A 195 14.88 1.67 1.60
CA ILE A 195 13.53 2.15 1.28
C ILE A 195 13.05 1.44 0.01
N GLY A 196 11.93 0.73 0.11
CA GLY A 196 11.40 -0.08 -0.99
C GLY A 196 10.21 0.53 -1.72
N TYR A 197 9.41 1.31 -1.03
CA TYR A 197 8.18 1.92 -1.54
C TYR A 197 7.75 3.09 -0.67
N ALA A 198 6.93 3.97 -1.20
CA ALA A 198 6.32 5.04 -0.41
C ALA A 198 4.82 5.13 -0.67
N GLN A 199 4.05 5.54 0.36
CA GLN A 199 2.61 5.81 0.24
C GLN A 199 2.32 7.25 0.67
N LEU A 200 1.68 7.99 -0.22
CA LEU A 200 1.38 9.42 -0.06
C LEU A 200 -0.08 9.60 0.36
N CYS A 201 -0.28 10.27 1.46
CA CYS A 201 -1.56 10.81 1.93
C CYS A 201 -1.31 12.05 2.78
N ASP A 202 -2.38 12.67 3.26
CA ASP A 202 -2.33 13.78 4.20
C ASP A 202 -3.27 13.55 5.40
N ALA A 203 -3.07 14.29 6.46
CA ALA A 203 -3.92 14.32 7.64
C ALA A 203 -3.59 15.56 8.50
N PRO A 204 -4.41 15.91 9.50
CA PRO A 204 -4.01 16.87 10.52
C PRO A 204 -2.75 16.38 11.24
N MET A 205 -1.86 17.25 11.70
CA MET A 205 -0.67 16.85 12.45
C MET A 205 -1.03 16.16 13.77
N VAL A 206 -2.05 16.64 14.45
CA VAL A 206 -2.61 16.03 15.65
C VAL A 206 -3.75 15.09 15.27
N ALA A 207 -3.68 13.85 15.72
CA ALA A 207 -4.75 12.87 15.48
C ALA A 207 -6.11 13.39 16.01
N PRO A 208 -7.22 13.18 15.30
CA PRO A 208 -8.53 13.62 15.75
C PRO A 208 -8.96 12.96 17.07
N ASP A 209 -9.46 13.74 18.01
CA ASP A 209 -9.93 13.23 19.30
C ASP A 209 -11.05 12.20 19.11
N GLY A 210 -10.93 11.08 19.86
CA GLY A 210 -11.95 10.03 19.89
C GLY A 210 -12.06 9.18 18.62
N VAL A 211 -11.21 9.38 17.61
CA VAL A 211 -11.15 8.55 16.40
C VAL A 211 -10.09 7.48 16.57
N PRO A 212 -10.44 6.18 16.59
CA PRO A 212 -9.45 5.12 16.62
C PRO A 212 -8.53 5.20 15.39
N TYR A 213 -7.23 4.98 15.60
CA TYR A 213 -6.23 5.06 14.53
C TYR A 213 -6.60 4.22 13.30
N PHE A 214 -7.08 2.99 13.50
CA PHE A 214 -7.54 2.14 12.40
C PHE A 214 -8.58 2.86 11.52
N LYS A 215 -9.54 3.54 12.13
CA LYS A 215 -10.60 4.27 11.40
C LYS A 215 -10.05 5.51 10.69
N GLU A 216 -9.14 6.23 11.32
CA GLU A 216 -8.45 7.36 10.67
C GLU A 216 -7.69 6.87 9.43
N ALA A 217 -6.85 5.85 9.61
CA ALA A 217 -5.98 5.33 8.56
C ALA A 217 -6.71 4.71 7.36
N THR A 218 -7.91 4.13 7.59
CA THR A 218 -8.65 3.39 6.57
C THR A 218 -9.87 4.10 6.00
N CYS A 219 -10.32 5.22 6.61
CA CYS A 219 -11.54 5.94 6.19
C CYS A 219 -11.39 7.45 6.16
N GLY A 220 -10.37 8.01 6.79
CA GLY A 220 -10.30 9.44 7.13
C GLY A 220 -9.02 10.14 6.68
N ARG A 221 -8.24 9.58 5.77
CA ARG A 221 -7.09 10.28 5.20
C ARG A 221 -7.54 11.46 4.35
N MET A 222 -6.67 12.44 4.15
CA MET A 222 -6.94 13.66 3.41
C MET A 222 -6.20 13.66 2.07
N VAL A 223 -6.75 14.43 1.13
CA VAL A 223 -6.10 14.70 -0.15
C VAL A 223 -4.74 15.38 0.10
N PRO A 224 -3.64 14.94 -0.54
CA PRO A 224 -2.32 15.54 -0.36
C PRO A 224 -2.34 17.06 -0.51
N GLY A 225 -1.76 17.77 0.45
CA GLY A 225 -1.74 19.24 0.51
C GLY A 225 -2.97 19.88 1.13
N THR A 226 -3.94 19.10 1.63
CA THR A 226 -5.12 19.65 2.34
C THR A 226 -5.08 19.40 3.85
N GLY A 227 -4.09 18.66 4.34
CA GLY A 227 -3.80 18.45 5.75
C GLY A 227 -2.61 19.29 6.22
N GLU A 228 -1.90 18.77 7.21
CA GLU A 228 -0.80 19.49 7.88
C GLU A 228 0.54 18.74 7.81
N PHE A 229 0.61 17.58 7.17
CA PHE A 229 1.88 16.88 7.04
C PHE A 229 2.87 17.67 6.17
N PRO A 230 4.17 17.71 6.50
CA PRO A 230 5.19 18.41 5.73
C PRO A 230 5.53 17.64 4.44
N LEU A 231 4.52 17.41 3.57
CA LEU A 231 4.62 16.49 2.43
C LEU A 231 5.66 16.91 1.40
N ALA A 232 5.83 18.20 1.14
CA ALA A 232 6.85 18.66 0.19
C ALA A 232 8.26 18.25 0.66
N GLU A 233 8.56 18.40 1.95
CA GLU A 233 9.85 17.99 2.53
C GLU A 233 9.97 16.47 2.62
N TRP A 234 8.86 15.77 2.90
CA TRP A 234 8.79 14.32 2.95
C TRP A 234 9.07 13.70 1.57
N ILE A 235 8.45 14.22 0.50
CA ILE A 235 8.68 13.77 -0.89
C ILE A 235 10.15 13.94 -1.29
N VAL A 236 10.77 15.07 -0.93
CA VAL A 236 12.18 15.36 -1.24
C VAL A 236 13.15 14.48 -0.41
N ALA A 237 12.71 13.99 0.76
CA ALA A 237 13.52 13.09 1.59
C ALA A 237 13.62 11.67 1.03
N LEU A 238 12.71 11.27 0.16
CA LEU A 238 12.67 9.95 -0.47
C LEU A 238 13.57 9.90 -1.73
N PRO A 239 14.08 8.71 -2.12
CA PRO A 239 14.77 8.56 -3.40
C PRO A 239 13.92 9.06 -4.57
N ALA A 240 14.53 9.77 -5.52
CA ALA A 240 13.82 10.48 -6.58
C ALA A 240 13.11 9.56 -7.59
N ASP A 241 13.54 8.32 -7.69
CA ASP A 241 13.01 7.26 -8.57
C ASP A 241 12.17 6.22 -7.82
N LEU A 242 12.00 6.38 -6.49
CA LEU A 242 11.22 5.46 -5.67
C LEU A 242 9.75 5.47 -6.13
N PRO A 243 9.14 4.31 -6.46
CA PRO A 243 7.72 4.25 -6.73
C PRO A 243 6.90 4.73 -5.53
N MET A 244 5.85 5.51 -5.81
CA MET A 244 5.02 6.14 -4.80
C MET A 244 3.53 5.91 -5.11
N GLY A 245 2.87 5.18 -4.23
CA GLY A 245 1.42 4.99 -4.28
C GLY A 245 0.68 6.13 -3.58
N ILE A 246 -0.44 6.54 -4.14
CA ILE A 246 -1.34 7.50 -3.49
C ILE A 246 -2.37 6.68 -2.71
N GLU A 247 -2.31 6.76 -1.37
CA GLU A 247 -3.19 6.01 -0.48
C GLU A 247 -4.08 6.93 0.35
N VAL A 248 -5.21 7.28 -0.21
CA VAL A 248 -6.16 8.24 0.38
C VAL A 248 -7.56 7.63 0.48
N PRO A 249 -7.78 6.70 1.45
CA PRO A 249 -9.11 6.17 1.68
C PRO A 249 -10.05 7.25 2.23
N MET A 250 -11.09 7.59 1.45
CA MET A 250 -12.16 8.52 1.83
C MET A 250 -13.52 7.82 1.80
N LEU A 251 -13.62 6.69 2.51
CA LEU A 251 -14.79 5.82 2.46
C LEU A 251 -16.08 6.55 2.87
N ASN A 252 -16.04 7.43 3.88
CA ASN A 252 -17.20 8.24 4.27
C ASN A 252 -17.71 9.12 3.12
N ALA A 253 -16.81 9.74 2.37
CA ALA A 253 -17.18 10.57 1.23
C ALA A 253 -17.73 9.73 0.06
N MET A 254 -17.18 8.54 -0.17
CA MET A 254 -17.69 7.61 -1.20
C MET A 254 -19.09 7.10 -0.87
N VAL A 255 -19.34 6.76 0.40
CA VAL A 255 -20.69 6.41 0.87
C VAL A 255 -21.67 7.59 0.69
N ALA A 256 -21.18 8.82 0.81
CA ALA A 256 -21.97 10.04 0.56
C ALA A 256 -22.08 10.42 -0.92
N GLY A 257 -21.51 9.62 -1.84
CA GLY A 257 -21.68 9.79 -3.29
C GLY A 257 -20.45 10.29 -4.06
N LEU A 258 -19.27 10.43 -3.42
CA LEU A 258 -18.04 10.71 -4.15
C LEU A 258 -17.68 9.50 -5.04
N SER A 259 -17.54 9.75 -6.34
CA SER A 259 -17.12 8.72 -7.29
C SER A 259 -15.65 8.34 -7.04
N PRO A 260 -15.31 7.04 -6.95
CA PRO A 260 -13.91 6.61 -6.84
C PRO A 260 -13.02 7.14 -7.98
N ARG A 261 -13.54 7.24 -9.20
CA ARG A 261 -12.80 7.77 -10.36
C ARG A 261 -12.52 9.27 -10.21
N GLU A 262 -13.50 10.07 -9.76
CA GLU A 262 -13.29 11.49 -9.45
C GLU A 262 -12.30 11.67 -8.30
N HIS A 263 -12.42 10.83 -7.27
CA HIS A 263 -11.49 10.86 -6.15
C HIS A 263 -10.04 10.59 -6.61
N MET A 264 -9.81 9.52 -7.38
CA MET A 264 -8.48 9.22 -7.93
C MET A 264 -7.92 10.38 -8.75
N ALA A 265 -8.74 11.00 -9.60
CA ALA A 265 -8.30 12.17 -10.39
C ALA A 265 -7.88 13.34 -9.49
N ASN A 266 -8.63 13.62 -8.43
CA ASN A 266 -8.34 14.68 -7.48
C ASN A 266 -7.04 14.45 -6.72
N VAL A 267 -6.81 13.23 -6.21
CA VAL A 267 -5.59 12.93 -5.44
C VAL A 267 -4.34 12.88 -6.33
N VAL A 268 -4.46 12.41 -7.58
CA VAL A 268 -3.35 12.45 -8.56
C VAL A 268 -2.96 13.87 -8.91
N LYS A 269 -3.95 14.74 -9.15
CA LYS A 269 -3.71 16.17 -9.39
C LYS A 269 -2.96 16.80 -8.22
N ALA A 270 -3.46 16.59 -7.01
CA ALA A 270 -2.87 17.13 -5.79
C ALA A 270 -1.43 16.64 -5.54
N ALA A 271 -1.18 15.34 -5.75
CA ALA A 271 0.16 14.77 -5.63
C ALA A 271 1.16 15.43 -6.60
N ARG A 272 0.75 15.66 -7.86
CA ARG A 272 1.60 16.34 -8.86
C ARG A 272 1.87 17.79 -8.51
N GLU A 273 0.91 18.50 -7.94
CA GLU A 273 1.07 19.89 -7.48
C GLU A 273 2.10 19.99 -6.34
N LEU A 274 2.29 18.92 -5.55
CA LEU A 274 3.33 18.81 -4.53
C LEU A 274 4.69 18.38 -5.09
N GLY A 275 4.81 18.02 -6.37
CA GLY A 275 6.04 17.56 -7.00
C GLY A 275 6.34 16.07 -6.80
N ALA A 276 5.33 15.28 -6.49
CA ALA A 276 5.47 13.83 -6.31
C ALA A 276 5.61 13.06 -7.64
#